data_49be13da753f7d6af1136699cc72199f
#
_entry.id   49be13da753f7d6af1136699cc72199f
#
_cell.length_a   1.000
_cell.length_b   1.000
_cell.length_c   1.000
_cell.angle_alpha   90.00
_cell.angle_beta   90.00
_cell.angle_gamma   90.00
#
_symmetry.space_group_name_H-M   'P 1'
#
loop_
_entity.id
_entity.type
_entity.pdbx_description
1 polymer ?
#
loop_
_entity_poly.entity_id
_entity_poly.type
_entity_poly.pdbx_seq_one_letter_code
_entity_poly.pdbx_strand_id
1 'polypeptide(L)'
;MGQDQERPVWGNLRRTTPFSDHYGFDRGTPIDRYYVAQFMEANRAGIRGDVLEIQSAAYTQVYGHDVRTSHTVDVDPSHGTDFVCDLAHSEGTLATEAYDCFLMPNTLNHLRDLKLCLRQALRVVRPGGTILATVATLVPLTPDFNEYWRITPVAWHMITADVWSGCEVAISTFGNVLAASAAMLGLAAEELSPEELDTHDPRYPVLIAIRCRKP
;
A
#
# COMPACT_ATOMS: atom_id res chain seq x y z
N MET A 1 35.11 -10.51 -26.66
CA MET A 1 35.22 -11.02 -25.27
C MET A 1 33.81 -11.42 -24.87
N GLY A 2 33.46 -12.73 -24.97
CA GLY A 2 32.19 -13.23 -24.50
C GLY A 2 32.18 -13.17 -22.98
N GLN A 3 31.26 -12.40 -22.41
CA GLN A 3 30.90 -12.58 -21.02
C GLN A 3 30.37 -14.01 -20.91
N ASP A 4 31.02 -14.86 -20.12
CA ASP A 4 30.49 -16.14 -19.69
C ASP A 4 29.19 -15.82 -18.96
N GLN A 5 28.06 -15.91 -19.68
CA GLN A 5 26.75 -15.74 -19.06
C GLN A 5 26.53 -16.96 -18.22
N GLU A 6 26.71 -16.82 -16.92
CA GLU A 6 26.36 -17.86 -15.93
C GLU A 6 24.91 -18.31 -16.19
N ARG A 7 24.75 -19.57 -16.52
CA ARG A 7 23.40 -20.13 -16.67
C ARG A 7 22.73 -20.19 -15.30
N PRO A 8 21.50 -19.67 -15.16
CA PRO A 8 20.82 -19.70 -13.88
C PRO A 8 20.58 -21.15 -13.42
N VAL A 9 20.86 -21.41 -12.15
CA VAL A 9 20.53 -22.68 -11.49
C VAL A 9 19.15 -22.54 -10.87
N TRP A 10 18.14 -23.08 -11.53
CA TRP A 10 16.75 -22.93 -11.13
C TRP A 10 16.38 -23.73 -9.87
N GLY A 11 17.04 -24.85 -9.59
CA GLY A 11 16.70 -25.71 -8.45
C GLY A 11 15.19 -25.98 -8.39
N ASN A 12 14.59 -25.78 -7.21
CA ASN A 12 13.14 -25.92 -7.01
C ASN A 12 12.31 -24.71 -7.46
N LEU A 13 12.94 -23.64 -7.98
CA LEU A 13 12.26 -22.47 -8.54
C LEU A 13 11.70 -22.75 -9.96
N ARG A 14 12.09 -23.85 -10.61
CA ARG A 14 11.59 -24.24 -11.94
C ARG A 14 10.19 -24.83 -11.83
N ARG A 15 9.22 -23.96 -11.52
CA ARG A 15 7.82 -24.30 -11.25
C ARG A 15 6.91 -23.26 -11.89
N THR A 16 5.67 -23.67 -12.18
CA THR A 16 4.63 -22.82 -12.76
C THR A 16 3.57 -22.38 -11.76
N THR A 17 3.68 -22.83 -10.51
CA THR A 17 2.79 -22.47 -9.40
C THR A 17 3.59 -21.85 -8.26
N PRO A 18 3.04 -20.95 -7.46
CA PRO A 18 3.74 -20.41 -6.31
C PRO A 18 3.97 -21.46 -5.22
N PHE A 19 4.75 -21.14 -4.21
CA PHE A 19 4.89 -21.93 -2.98
C PHE A 19 3.71 -21.74 -2.04
N SER A 20 3.12 -20.54 -2.07
CA SER A 20 1.90 -20.19 -1.33
C SER A 20 0.92 -19.48 -2.27
N ASP A 21 -0.34 -19.90 -2.25
CA ASP A 21 -1.46 -19.21 -2.90
C ASP A 21 -2.09 -18.13 -1.99
N HIS A 22 -1.54 -17.97 -0.77
CA HIS A 22 -2.00 -17.00 0.24
C HIS A 22 -1.02 -15.84 0.42
N TYR A 23 -0.36 -15.40 -0.65
CA TYR A 23 0.59 -14.27 -0.64
C TYR A 23 1.79 -14.44 0.31
N GLY A 24 2.02 -15.66 0.85
CA GLY A 24 3.03 -15.92 1.85
C GLY A 24 2.55 -15.84 3.31
N PHE A 25 1.27 -15.51 3.58
CA PHE A 25 0.73 -15.45 4.95
C PHE A 25 0.79 -16.76 5.70
N ASP A 26 0.72 -17.89 5.01
CA ASP A 26 0.88 -19.24 5.57
C ASP A 26 2.34 -19.62 5.83
N ARG A 27 3.29 -18.77 5.46
CA ARG A 27 4.74 -18.97 5.59
C ARG A 27 5.41 -17.97 6.53
N GLY A 28 4.80 -16.81 6.73
CA GLY A 28 5.31 -15.73 7.56
C GLY A 28 4.71 -14.39 7.16
N THR A 29 5.54 -13.34 7.15
CA THR A 29 5.15 -12.01 6.75
C THR A 29 5.25 -11.88 5.22
N PRO A 30 4.17 -11.58 4.48
CA PRO A 30 4.25 -11.26 3.06
C PRO A 30 5.27 -10.15 2.79
N ILE A 31 6.03 -10.27 1.69
CA ILE A 31 7.14 -9.34 1.41
C ILE A 31 6.63 -7.90 1.23
N ASP A 32 5.47 -7.70 0.63
CA ASP A 32 4.87 -6.37 0.52
C ASP A 32 4.53 -5.77 1.91
N ARG A 33 4.09 -6.60 2.87
CA ARG A 33 3.77 -6.17 4.24
C ARG A 33 5.00 -5.75 5.03
N TYR A 34 6.15 -6.39 4.79
CA TYR A 34 7.44 -5.93 5.30
C TYR A 34 7.72 -4.48 4.89
N TYR A 35 7.52 -4.14 3.62
CA TYR A 35 7.73 -2.77 3.13
C TYR A 35 6.64 -1.80 3.56
N VAL A 36 5.38 -2.25 3.70
CA VAL A 36 4.32 -1.42 4.30
C VAL A 36 4.70 -1.03 5.72
N ALA A 37 5.22 -1.99 6.52
CA ALA A 37 5.67 -1.73 7.88
C ALA A 37 6.80 -0.67 7.93
N GLN A 38 7.80 -0.78 7.06
CA GLN A 38 8.88 0.22 6.96
C GLN A 38 8.33 1.62 6.59
N PHE A 39 7.40 1.69 5.63
CA PHE A 39 6.80 2.96 5.23
C PHE A 39 5.97 3.59 6.36
N MET A 40 5.16 2.81 7.07
CA MET A 40 4.35 3.29 8.19
C MET A 40 5.24 3.78 9.34
N GLU A 41 6.29 3.04 9.70
CA GLU A 41 7.25 3.46 10.73
C GLU A 41 7.96 4.77 10.35
N ALA A 42 8.42 4.89 9.11
CA ALA A 42 9.08 6.11 8.62
C ALA A 42 8.15 7.34 8.64
N ASN A 43 6.83 7.15 8.58
CA ASN A 43 5.82 8.21 8.58
C ASN A 43 5.02 8.27 9.89
N ARG A 44 5.45 7.57 10.92
CA ARG A 44 4.78 7.43 12.21
C ARG A 44 4.36 8.78 12.81
N ALA A 45 5.22 9.80 12.68
CA ALA A 45 4.92 11.15 13.17
C ALA A 45 3.66 11.79 12.59
N GLY A 46 3.17 11.31 11.44
CA GLY A 46 1.93 11.75 10.82
C GLY A 46 0.68 10.96 11.25
N ILE A 47 0.84 9.82 11.93
CA ILE A 47 -0.28 8.94 12.32
C ILE A 47 -0.73 9.33 13.74
N ARG A 48 -1.53 10.39 13.83
CA ARG A 48 -1.96 10.96 15.13
C ARG A 48 -3.28 11.71 15.01
N GLY A 49 -3.82 12.12 16.14
CA GLY A 49 -5.06 12.89 16.20
C GLY A 49 -6.28 12.04 15.84
N ASP A 50 -7.12 12.55 14.95
CA ASP A 50 -8.27 11.80 14.43
C ASP A 50 -7.82 11.03 13.19
N VAL A 51 -7.81 9.70 13.27
CA VAL A 51 -7.28 8.82 12.20
C VAL A 51 -8.43 8.05 11.56
N LEU A 52 -8.43 7.99 10.23
CA LEU A 52 -9.26 7.10 9.44
C LEU A 52 -8.37 6.03 8.81
N GLU A 53 -8.82 4.79 8.78
CA GLU A 53 -8.09 3.68 8.15
C GLU A 53 -9.05 2.82 7.32
N ILE A 54 -8.58 2.32 6.17
CA ILE A 54 -9.36 1.39 5.35
C ILE A 54 -9.41 0.03 6.03
N GLN A 55 -10.60 -0.58 6.07
CA GLN A 55 -10.92 -1.92 6.51
C GLN A 55 -10.74 -2.16 8.02
N SER A 56 -9.58 -1.91 8.57
CA SER A 56 -9.28 -2.20 9.98
C SER A 56 -8.30 -1.17 10.55
N ALA A 57 -8.29 -0.97 11.86
CA ALA A 57 -7.38 -0.04 12.52
C ALA A 57 -5.99 -0.66 12.84
N ALA A 58 -5.56 -1.66 12.09
CA ALA A 58 -4.37 -2.44 12.40
C ALA A 58 -3.08 -1.59 12.38
N TYR A 59 -2.93 -0.73 11.39
CA TYR A 59 -1.75 0.14 11.32
C TYR A 59 -1.83 1.32 12.28
N THR A 60 -3.02 1.86 12.52
CA THR A 60 -3.24 2.88 13.56
C THR A 60 -2.86 2.35 14.94
N GLN A 61 -3.23 1.11 15.27
CA GLN A 61 -2.89 0.48 16.55
C GLN A 61 -1.39 0.28 16.76
N VAL A 62 -0.64 -0.06 15.69
CA VAL A 62 0.79 -0.34 15.76
C VAL A 62 1.64 0.92 15.68
N TYR A 63 1.29 1.83 14.77
CA TYR A 63 2.13 2.99 14.42
C TYR A 63 1.59 4.32 14.93
N GLY A 64 0.32 4.39 15.36
CA GLY A 64 -0.29 5.61 15.88
C GLY A 64 0.32 6.07 17.21
N HIS A 65 0.36 7.38 17.40
CA HIS A 65 0.72 8.03 18.67
C HIS A 65 -0.19 9.25 18.88
N ASP A 66 -0.53 9.54 20.11
CA ASP A 66 -1.45 10.63 20.45
C ASP A 66 -2.76 10.59 19.61
N VAL A 67 -3.27 9.37 19.34
CA VAL A 67 -4.51 9.16 18.59
C VAL A 67 -5.68 9.52 19.50
N ARG A 68 -6.53 10.46 19.06
CA ARG A 68 -7.76 10.88 19.78
C ARG A 68 -8.94 9.98 19.42
N THR A 69 -9.14 9.79 18.11
CA THR A 69 -10.15 8.88 17.59
C THR A 69 -9.53 8.03 16.47
N SER A 70 -9.97 6.79 16.39
CA SER A 70 -9.59 5.87 15.32
C SER A 70 -10.88 5.33 14.74
N HIS A 71 -11.13 5.65 13.48
CA HIS A 71 -12.27 5.15 12.73
C HIS A 71 -11.82 4.32 11.53
N THR A 72 -12.68 3.41 11.14
CA THR A 72 -12.46 2.53 10.00
C THR A 72 -13.56 2.72 8.96
N VAL A 73 -13.22 2.53 7.68
CA VAL A 73 -14.17 2.61 6.56
C VAL A 73 -13.92 1.49 5.56
N ASP A 74 -14.98 0.87 5.10
CA ASP A 74 -14.94 -0.11 4.02
C ASP A 74 -16.23 -0.05 3.19
N VAL A 75 -16.18 -0.59 1.98
CA VAL A 75 -17.36 -0.78 1.14
C VAL A 75 -18.13 -2.04 1.54
N ASP A 76 -17.46 -3.03 2.12
CA ASP A 76 -18.05 -4.29 2.57
C ASP A 76 -18.49 -4.21 4.04
N PRO A 77 -19.81 -4.30 4.33
CA PRO A 77 -20.32 -4.28 5.70
C PRO A 77 -19.87 -5.47 6.55
N SER A 78 -19.41 -6.55 5.94
CA SER A 78 -18.96 -7.76 6.67
C SER A 78 -17.68 -7.53 7.47
N HIS A 79 -16.89 -6.51 7.15
CA HIS A 79 -15.68 -6.15 7.88
C HIS A 79 -15.94 -5.47 9.23
N GLY A 80 -17.22 -5.07 9.51
CA GLY A 80 -17.59 -4.48 10.79
C GLY A 80 -16.94 -3.13 11.07
N THR A 81 -16.70 -2.34 10.02
CA THR A 81 -16.11 -1.00 10.10
C THR A 81 -17.09 0.04 10.66
N ASP A 82 -16.56 1.15 11.20
CA ASP A 82 -17.38 2.26 11.75
C ASP A 82 -18.22 2.93 10.65
N PHE A 83 -17.69 3.00 9.42
CA PHE A 83 -18.39 3.54 8.26
C PHE A 83 -18.40 2.53 7.12
N VAL A 84 -19.58 2.32 6.54
CA VAL A 84 -19.76 1.49 5.34
C VAL A 84 -20.13 2.41 4.18
N CYS A 85 -19.22 2.63 3.25
CA CYS A 85 -19.48 3.42 2.05
C CYS A 85 -18.44 3.17 0.94
N ASP A 86 -18.86 3.40 -0.30
CA ASP A 86 -17.91 3.57 -1.40
C ASP A 86 -17.19 4.92 -1.23
N LEU A 87 -15.87 4.89 -1.14
CA LEU A 87 -15.06 6.09 -0.95
C LEU A 87 -15.31 7.15 -2.06
N ALA A 88 -15.61 6.70 -3.29
CA ALA A 88 -15.94 7.60 -4.40
C ALA A 88 -17.18 8.47 -4.12
N HIS A 89 -18.09 8.00 -3.28
CA HIS A 89 -19.39 8.62 -2.97
C HIS A 89 -19.58 8.82 -1.46
N SER A 90 -18.52 9.22 -0.77
CA SER A 90 -18.48 9.28 0.71
C SER A 90 -18.99 10.59 1.31
N GLU A 91 -19.48 11.57 0.54
CA GLU A 91 -19.87 12.90 1.03
C GLU A 91 -20.97 12.87 2.11
N GLY A 92 -21.90 11.91 2.02
CA GLY A 92 -22.99 11.76 2.99
C GLY A 92 -22.60 10.99 4.26
N THR A 93 -21.43 10.32 4.25
CA THR A 93 -20.97 9.42 5.31
C THR A 93 -19.73 9.95 6.02
N LEU A 94 -18.74 10.39 5.26
CA LEU A 94 -17.50 10.92 5.80
C LEU A 94 -17.49 12.45 5.73
N ALA A 95 -17.39 13.11 6.89
CA ALA A 95 -17.38 14.56 6.97
C ALA A 95 -16.10 15.16 6.35
N THR A 96 -16.24 16.34 5.76
CA THR A 96 -15.12 17.12 5.21
C THR A 96 -14.20 17.57 6.34
N GLU A 97 -12.88 17.46 6.13
CA GLU A 97 -11.85 17.92 7.08
C GLU A 97 -12.02 17.35 8.49
N ALA A 98 -12.42 16.09 8.59
CA ALA A 98 -12.67 15.41 9.85
C ALA A 98 -11.43 14.72 10.43
N TYR A 99 -10.42 14.42 9.63
CA TYR A 99 -9.30 13.58 10.03
C TYR A 99 -7.94 14.28 9.89
N ASP A 100 -7.04 14.00 10.82
CA ASP A 100 -5.65 14.45 10.79
C ASP A 100 -4.78 13.49 9.96
N CYS A 101 -5.19 12.21 9.88
CA CYS A 101 -4.50 11.19 9.09
C CYS A 101 -5.51 10.23 8.43
N PHE A 102 -5.23 9.85 7.18
CA PHE A 102 -5.96 8.78 6.49
C PHE A 102 -5.00 7.72 5.98
N LEU A 103 -5.15 6.49 6.47
CA LEU A 103 -4.35 5.33 6.09
C LEU A 103 -5.09 4.49 5.05
N MET A 104 -4.44 4.25 3.92
CA MET A 104 -4.96 3.47 2.79
C MET A 104 -3.96 2.39 2.37
N PRO A 105 -3.67 1.40 3.24
CA PRO A 105 -2.67 0.37 2.97
C PRO A 105 -3.19 -0.61 1.90
N ASN A 106 -2.41 -0.81 0.83
CA ASN A 106 -2.71 -1.73 -0.28
C ASN A 106 -4.16 -1.62 -0.82
N THR A 107 -4.66 -0.40 -0.92
CA THR A 107 -6.07 -0.14 -1.26
C THR A 107 -6.26 0.36 -2.69
N LEU A 108 -5.33 1.19 -3.19
CA LEU A 108 -5.57 2.02 -4.37
C LEU A 108 -5.79 1.23 -5.67
N ASN A 109 -5.26 0.02 -5.77
CA ASN A 109 -5.47 -0.88 -6.92
C ASN A 109 -6.90 -1.45 -6.97
N HIS A 110 -7.65 -1.41 -5.88
CA HIS A 110 -9.02 -1.90 -5.76
C HIS A 110 -10.09 -0.82 -5.96
N LEU A 111 -9.71 0.44 -6.06
CA LEU A 111 -10.63 1.57 -6.22
C LEU A 111 -11.01 1.75 -7.68
N ARG A 112 -12.27 1.43 -8.05
CA ARG A 112 -12.75 1.50 -9.44
C ARG A 112 -12.62 2.91 -10.02
N ASP A 113 -13.14 3.93 -9.33
CA ASP A 113 -12.96 5.34 -9.69
C ASP A 113 -11.82 5.95 -8.86
N LEU A 114 -10.60 5.57 -9.22
CA LEU A 114 -9.40 5.93 -8.48
C LEU A 114 -9.27 7.45 -8.24
N LYS A 115 -9.48 8.26 -9.29
CA LYS A 115 -9.30 9.71 -9.17
C LYS A 115 -10.34 10.35 -8.25
N LEU A 116 -11.58 9.89 -8.32
CA LEU A 116 -12.64 10.39 -7.43
C LEU A 116 -12.35 9.97 -5.98
N CYS A 117 -11.98 8.71 -5.74
CA CYS A 117 -11.58 8.24 -4.42
C CYS A 117 -10.42 9.06 -3.83
N LEU A 118 -9.39 9.37 -4.62
CA LEU A 118 -8.27 10.20 -4.17
C LEU A 118 -8.71 11.64 -3.82
N ARG A 119 -9.63 12.24 -4.59
CA ARG A 119 -10.21 13.55 -4.25
C ARG A 119 -11.01 13.48 -2.95
N GLN A 120 -11.79 12.43 -2.74
CA GLN A 120 -12.54 12.20 -1.50
C GLN A 120 -11.59 11.99 -0.31
N ALA A 121 -10.52 11.24 -0.49
CA ALA A 121 -9.48 11.08 0.53
C ALA A 121 -8.90 12.43 0.95
N LEU A 122 -8.61 13.33 0.00
CA LEU A 122 -8.14 14.68 0.31
C LEU A 122 -9.22 15.54 0.99
N ARG A 123 -10.50 15.38 0.58
CA ARG A 123 -11.62 16.12 1.18
C ARG A 123 -11.77 15.82 2.67
N VAL A 124 -11.67 14.56 3.07
CA VAL A 124 -11.90 14.16 4.47
C VAL A 124 -10.73 14.51 5.40
N VAL A 125 -9.54 14.75 4.85
CA VAL A 125 -8.35 15.15 5.62
C VAL A 125 -8.34 16.66 5.83
N ARG A 126 -8.00 17.12 7.04
CA ARG A 126 -7.86 18.53 7.42
C ARG A 126 -6.67 19.19 6.71
N PRO A 127 -6.66 20.54 6.58
CA PRO A 127 -5.43 21.26 6.29
C PRO A 127 -4.31 20.89 7.27
N GLY A 128 -3.10 20.65 6.76
CA GLY A 128 -1.96 20.15 7.52
C GLY A 128 -1.96 18.64 7.79
N GLY A 129 -3.06 17.95 7.48
CA GLY A 129 -3.17 16.50 7.66
C GLY A 129 -2.49 15.68 6.57
N THR A 130 -2.42 14.36 6.78
CA THR A 130 -1.61 13.45 5.96
C THR A 130 -2.45 12.28 5.44
N ILE A 131 -2.23 11.89 4.19
CA ILE A 131 -2.68 10.62 3.62
C ILE A 131 -1.45 9.73 3.43
N LEU A 132 -1.52 8.50 3.93
CA LEU A 132 -0.51 7.46 3.73
C LEU A 132 -1.16 6.30 2.98
N ALA A 133 -0.74 6.09 1.74
CA ALA A 133 -1.29 5.04 0.89
C ALA A 133 -0.18 4.14 0.35
N THR A 134 -0.48 2.86 0.19
CA THR A 134 0.43 1.90 -0.43
C THR A 134 -0.27 1.06 -1.49
N VAL A 135 0.52 0.57 -2.44
CA VAL A 135 0.07 -0.31 -3.52
C VAL A 135 1.11 -1.40 -3.74
N ALA A 136 0.72 -2.64 -3.55
CA ALA A 136 1.52 -3.76 -4.01
C ALA A 136 1.51 -3.80 -5.56
N THR A 137 2.68 -3.93 -6.17
CA THR A 137 2.80 -3.86 -7.64
C THR A 137 2.69 -5.22 -8.31
N LEU A 138 3.10 -6.26 -7.59
CA LEU A 138 3.21 -7.64 -8.08
C LEU A 138 2.50 -8.59 -7.12
N VAL A 139 1.21 -8.79 -7.35
CA VAL A 139 0.39 -9.74 -6.57
C VAL A 139 -0.42 -10.61 -7.52
N PRO A 140 -0.71 -11.87 -7.17
CA PRO A 140 -1.63 -12.70 -7.92
C PRO A 140 -3.02 -12.07 -7.96
N LEU A 141 -3.74 -12.21 -9.07
CA LEU A 141 -5.16 -11.89 -9.12
C LEU A 141 -5.93 -12.91 -8.29
N THR A 142 -6.88 -12.44 -7.49
CA THR A 142 -7.77 -13.28 -6.70
C THR A 142 -9.23 -13.03 -7.08
N PRO A 143 -10.11 -14.04 -6.99
CA PRO A 143 -11.53 -13.83 -7.19
C PRO A 143 -12.19 -13.01 -6.06
N ASP A 144 -11.55 -12.88 -4.90
CA ASP A 144 -12.11 -12.23 -3.72
C ASP A 144 -12.16 -10.71 -3.84
N PHE A 145 -11.25 -10.12 -4.63
CA PHE A 145 -11.14 -8.68 -4.81
C PHE A 145 -10.96 -8.32 -6.29
N ASN A 146 -11.67 -7.28 -6.74
CA ASN A 146 -11.42 -6.70 -8.05
C ASN A 146 -10.14 -5.85 -7.99
N GLU A 147 -9.15 -6.17 -8.80
CA GLU A 147 -7.97 -5.33 -9.01
C GLU A 147 -8.12 -4.61 -10.35
N TYR A 148 -8.26 -3.29 -10.32
CA TYR A 148 -8.45 -2.46 -11.52
C TYR A 148 -7.16 -1.85 -12.04
N TRP A 149 -6.14 -1.68 -11.17
CA TRP A 149 -5.01 -0.83 -11.49
C TRP A 149 -3.67 -1.46 -11.11
N ARG A 150 -2.75 -1.48 -12.08
CA ARG A 150 -1.32 -1.74 -11.86
C ARG A 150 -0.54 -0.56 -12.43
N ILE A 151 -0.34 0.45 -11.60
CA ILE A 151 0.15 1.77 -11.99
C ILE A 151 1.64 1.87 -11.67
N THR A 152 2.44 2.36 -12.64
CA THR A 152 3.87 2.61 -12.44
C THR A 152 4.11 3.86 -11.60
N PRO A 153 5.30 4.02 -10.96
CA PRO A 153 5.64 5.24 -10.21
C PRO A 153 5.47 6.53 -11.03
N VAL A 154 5.83 6.51 -12.32
CA VAL A 154 5.68 7.67 -13.22
C VAL A 154 4.21 8.06 -13.40
N ALA A 155 3.33 7.06 -13.58
CA ALA A 155 1.90 7.33 -13.72
C ALA A 155 1.28 7.80 -12.38
N TRP A 156 1.78 7.33 -11.24
CA TRP A 156 1.38 7.86 -9.93
C TRP A 156 1.73 9.34 -9.76
N HIS A 157 2.92 9.78 -10.20
CA HIS A 157 3.25 11.22 -10.22
C HIS A 157 2.26 12.03 -11.06
N MET A 158 1.85 11.53 -12.22
CA MET A 158 0.86 12.21 -13.07
C MET A 158 -0.52 12.27 -12.41
N ILE A 159 -0.98 11.17 -11.82
CA ILE A 159 -2.30 11.10 -11.17
C ILE A 159 -2.35 12.03 -9.96
N THR A 160 -1.34 11.97 -9.09
CA THR A 160 -1.30 12.77 -7.86
C THR A 160 -1.16 14.26 -8.15
N ALA A 161 -0.40 14.65 -9.18
CA ALA A 161 -0.31 16.05 -9.64
C ALA A 161 -1.67 16.60 -10.09
N ASP A 162 -2.52 15.76 -10.69
CA ASP A 162 -3.89 16.14 -11.10
C ASP A 162 -4.84 16.23 -9.89
N VAL A 163 -4.90 15.18 -9.06
CA VAL A 163 -5.95 15.08 -8.03
C VAL A 163 -5.60 15.75 -6.71
N TRP A 164 -4.30 15.91 -6.40
CA TRP A 164 -3.74 16.51 -5.18
C TRP A 164 -2.88 17.75 -5.48
N SER A 165 -3.31 18.51 -6.49
CA SER A 165 -2.64 19.77 -6.86
C SER A 165 -2.52 20.68 -5.65
N GLY A 166 -1.32 21.25 -5.43
CA GLY A 166 -1.01 22.10 -4.28
C GLY A 166 -0.61 21.36 -3.00
N CYS A 167 -0.73 20.04 -2.95
CA CYS A 167 -0.27 19.24 -1.82
C CYS A 167 1.22 18.90 -1.93
N GLU A 168 1.87 18.64 -0.79
CA GLU A 168 3.20 18.02 -0.76
C GLU A 168 3.04 16.51 -0.93
N VAL A 169 3.47 15.97 -2.08
CA VAL A 169 3.39 14.55 -2.39
C VAL A 169 4.77 13.95 -2.52
N ALA A 170 5.02 12.86 -1.79
CA ALA A 170 6.22 12.04 -1.92
C ALA A 170 5.81 10.62 -2.33
N ILE A 171 6.44 10.10 -3.38
CA ILE A 171 6.26 8.72 -3.87
C ILE A 171 7.57 7.99 -3.69
N SER A 172 7.53 6.88 -2.96
CA SER A 172 8.67 6.00 -2.70
C SER A 172 8.40 4.62 -3.25
N THR A 173 9.45 3.92 -3.66
CA THR A 173 9.38 2.52 -4.09
C THR A 173 10.25 1.66 -3.21
N PHE A 174 9.86 0.41 -3.01
CA PHE A 174 10.57 -0.57 -2.20
C PHE A 174 10.73 -1.87 -2.98
N GLY A 175 11.84 -2.54 -2.76
CA GLY A 175 12.15 -3.85 -3.32
C GLY A 175 13.22 -3.85 -4.39
N ASN A 176 13.46 -5.02 -4.91
CA ASN A 176 14.44 -5.35 -5.95
C ASN A 176 13.99 -6.61 -6.68
N VAL A 177 14.78 -7.08 -7.65
CA VAL A 177 14.40 -8.25 -8.47
C VAL A 177 14.25 -9.53 -7.65
N LEU A 178 15.06 -9.73 -6.60
CA LEU A 178 14.96 -10.93 -5.75
C LEU A 178 13.67 -10.89 -4.90
N ALA A 179 13.43 -9.79 -4.20
CA ALA A 179 12.23 -9.58 -3.41
C ALA A 179 10.95 -9.64 -4.28
N ALA A 180 10.98 -9.10 -5.51
CA ALA A 180 9.88 -9.17 -6.46
C ALA A 180 9.61 -10.63 -6.90
N SER A 181 10.66 -11.39 -7.20
CA SER A 181 10.55 -12.80 -7.58
C SER A 181 10.02 -13.66 -6.42
N ALA A 182 10.52 -13.40 -5.21
CA ALA A 182 10.09 -14.08 -4.00
C ALA A 182 8.61 -13.80 -3.68
N ALA A 183 8.17 -12.54 -3.78
CA ALA A 183 6.77 -12.15 -3.61
C ALA A 183 5.85 -12.85 -4.63
N MET A 184 6.25 -12.92 -5.90
CA MET A 184 5.49 -13.64 -6.94
C MET A 184 5.41 -15.15 -6.69
N LEU A 185 6.40 -15.72 -6.01
CA LEU A 185 6.40 -17.11 -5.62
C LEU A 185 5.65 -17.38 -4.31
N GLY A 186 5.14 -16.34 -3.65
CA GLY A 186 4.44 -16.46 -2.37
C GLY A 186 5.36 -16.82 -1.21
N LEU A 187 6.62 -16.34 -1.23
CA LEU A 187 7.55 -16.47 -0.12
C LEU A 187 7.31 -15.38 0.92
N ALA A 188 7.72 -15.67 2.16
CA ALA A 188 7.67 -14.71 3.27
C ALA A 188 8.98 -13.92 3.40
N ALA A 189 8.91 -12.77 4.07
CA ALA A 189 10.08 -11.93 4.33
C ALA A 189 11.16 -12.66 5.15
N GLU A 190 10.76 -13.54 6.05
CA GLU A 190 11.66 -14.36 6.88
C GLU A 190 12.49 -15.38 6.09
N GLU A 191 12.16 -15.59 4.81
CA GLU A 191 12.90 -16.47 3.90
C GLU A 191 14.02 -15.74 3.13
N LEU A 192 14.11 -14.42 3.29
CA LEU A 192 15.17 -13.56 2.75
C LEU A 192 15.97 -12.94 3.89
N SER A 193 17.24 -12.60 3.63
CA SER A 193 18.00 -11.82 4.62
C SER A 193 17.58 -10.34 4.62
N PRO A 194 17.81 -9.62 5.74
CA PRO A 194 17.56 -8.19 5.79
C PRO A 194 18.28 -7.41 4.68
N GLU A 195 19.50 -7.77 4.34
CA GLU A 195 20.30 -7.13 3.29
C GLU A 195 19.67 -7.34 1.90
N GLU A 196 19.08 -8.52 1.66
CA GLU A 196 18.37 -8.83 0.42
C GLU A 196 17.07 -8.04 0.32
N LEU A 197 16.33 -7.90 1.42
CA LEU A 197 15.09 -7.13 1.46
C LEU A 197 15.34 -5.63 1.35
N ASP A 198 16.35 -5.09 2.07
CA ASP A 198 16.61 -3.65 2.17
C ASP A 198 17.38 -3.11 0.95
N THR A 199 17.95 -3.98 0.11
CA THR A 199 18.53 -3.57 -1.17
C THR A 199 17.43 -3.01 -2.07
N HIS A 200 17.57 -1.75 -2.50
CA HIS A 200 16.59 -1.06 -3.33
C HIS A 200 17.02 -0.99 -4.80
N ASP A 201 16.18 -1.50 -5.69
CA ASP A 201 16.29 -1.29 -7.14
C ASP A 201 14.97 -0.73 -7.67
N PRO A 202 14.89 0.56 -8.07
CA PRO A 202 13.65 1.21 -8.49
C PRO A 202 13.04 0.62 -9.76
N ARG A 203 13.78 -0.23 -10.48
CA ARG A 203 13.28 -0.92 -11.68
C ARG A 203 12.32 -2.07 -11.35
N TYR A 204 12.41 -2.62 -10.11
CA TYR A 204 11.64 -3.78 -9.66
C TYR A 204 10.90 -3.49 -8.35
N PRO A 205 9.99 -2.50 -8.34
CA PRO A 205 9.26 -2.19 -7.13
C PRO A 205 8.32 -3.35 -6.75
N VAL A 206 8.35 -3.77 -5.50
CA VAL A 206 7.36 -4.67 -4.88
C VAL A 206 6.21 -3.84 -4.31
N LEU A 207 6.56 -2.69 -3.72
CA LEU A 207 5.61 -1.75 -3.14
C LEU A 207 5.87 -0.34 -3.67
N ILE A 208 4.80 0.37 -3.98
CA ILE A 208 4.79 1.83 -4.16
C ILE A 208 4.06 2.43 -2.96
N ALA A 209 4.69 3.41 -2.31
CA ALA A 209 4.13 4.11 -1.17
C ALA A 209 4.01 5.61 -1.47
N ILE A 210 2.89 6.20 -1.06
CA ILE A 210 2.54 7.58 -1.37
C ILE A 210 2.20 8.28 -0.06
N ARG A 211 2.94 9.33 0.25
CA ARG A 211 2.59 10.29 1.29
C ARG A 211 2.10 11.57 0.65
N CYS A 212 0.90 12.01 1.03
CA CYS A 212 0.36 13.30 0.66
C CYS A 212 0.10 14.13 1.92
N ARG A 213 0.62 15.35 1.98
CA ARG A 213 0.29 16.33 3.02
C ARG A 213 -0.54 17.44 2.41
N LYS A 214 -1.74 17.64 2.95
CA LYS A 214 -2.64 18.72 2.56
C LYS A 214 -2.10 20.04 3.08
N PRO A 215 -2.08 21.14 2.29
CA PRO A 215 -1.61 22.45 2.72
C PRO A 215 -2.46 23.05 3.83
#